data_2f2cff80bdd497cdfdb7e5f38ade4863
#
_entry.id   2f2cff80bdd497cdfdb7e5f38ade4863
#
_cell.length_a   1.000
_cell.length_b   1.000
_cell.length_c   1.000
_cell.angle_alpha   90.00
_cell.angle_beta   90.00
_cell.angle_gamma   90.00
#
_symmetry.space_group_name_H-M   'P 1'
#
loop_
_entity.id
_entity.type
_entity.pdbx_description
1 polymer ?
#
loop_
_entity_poly.entity_id
_entity_poly.type
_entity_poly.pdbx_seq_one_letter_code
_entity_poly.pdbx_strand_id
1 'polypeptide(L)'
;EYGLHDGTAVDGPSFGFPQWEGPHGPVFDRLPLAAPAQLPACLHGLRTLPAATSLSVAGVSASRQRVEQLRQAHPGALLENMEGFAVALACARQGIACVEVRSVSNRVGPRAPHETDFPGAMRRLADIWRPAP
;
A
#
# COMPACT_ATOMS: atom_id res chain seq x y z
N GLU A 1 -0.65 3.47 -9.46
CA GLU A 1 -0.02 3.99 -10.68
C GLU A 1 0.64 2.89 -11.50
N TYR A 2 0.76 3.15 -12.78
CA TYR A 2 1.50 2.31 -13.74
C TYR A 2 2.61 3.15 -14.36
N GLY A 3 3.82 2.62 -14.36
CA GLY A 3 4.96 3.24 -15.02
C GLY A 3 4.91 2.98 -16.53
N LEU A 4 5.19 3.99 -17.34
CA LEU A 4 5.36 3.87 -18.77
C LEU A 4 6.84 3.84 -19.13
N HIS A 5 7.16 3.34 -20.31
CA HIS A 5 8.55 3.20 -20.80
C HIS A 5 9.28 4.54 -20.99
N ASP A 6 8.55 5.64 -21.10
CA ASP A 6 9.11 7.01 -21.18
C ASP A 6 9.36 7.64 -19.81
N GLY A 7 9.18 6.89 -18.71
CA GLY A 7 9.38 7.36 -17.35
C GLY A 7 8.20 8.11 -16.75
N THR A 8 7.07 8.23 -17.46
CA THR A 8 5.83 8.78 -16.89
C THR A 8 5.09 7.73 -16.06
N ALA A 9 4.18 8.18 -15.22
CA ALA A 9 3.28 7.32 -14.47
C ALA A 9 1.85 7.80 -14.65
N VAL A 10 0.93 6.85 -14.82
CA VAL A 10 -0.50 7.10 -14.96
C VAL A 10 -1.28 6.37 -13.87
N ASP A 11 -2.41 6.90 -13.46
CA ASP A 11 -3.34 6.22 -12.56
C ASP A 11 -4.24 5.22 -13.33
N GLY A 12 -4.89 4.32 -12.57
CA GLY A 12 -5.76 3.31 -13.16
C GLY A 12 -6.90 3.89 -14.00
N PRO A 13 -7.63 4.93 -13.55
CA PRO A 13 -8.69 5.56 -14.30
C PRO A 13 -8.25 6.12 -15.66
N SER A 14 -7.02 6.59 -15.79
CA SER A 14 -6.49 7.14 -17.05
C SER A 14 -6.40 6.13 -18.19
N PHE A 15 -6.47 4.83 -17.92
CA PHE A 15 -6.55 3.80 -18.97
C PHE A 15 -7.92 3.71 -19.65
N GLY A 16 -8.99 4.25 -19.05
CA GLY A 16 -10.35 4.20 -19.60
C GLY A 16 -11.03 2.83 -19.52
N PHE A 17 -10.39 1.83 -18.90
CA PHE A 17 -10.96 0.50 -18.66
C PHE A 17 -10.56 -0.02 -17.27
N PRO A 18 -11.42 -0.84 -16.62
CA PRO A 18 -11.12 -1.37 -15.30
C PRO A 18 -10.01 -2.43 -15.38
N GLN A 19 -9.22 -2.54 -14.30
CA GLN A 19 -8.22 -3.58 -14.13
C GLN A 19 -8.86 -4.96 -13.90
N TRP A 20 -10.09 -4.96 -13.43
CA TRP A 20 -10.90 -6.15 -13.19
C TRP A 20 -12.38 -5.81 -13.11
N GLU A 21 -13.22 -6.66 -13.72
CA GLU A 21 -14.66 -6.68 -13.51
C GLU A 21 -14.96 -7.61 -12.33
N GLY A 22 -15.02 -7.02 -11.14
CA GLY A 22 -15.21 -7.77 -9.90
C GLY A 22 -16.69 -8.01 -9.58
N PRO A 23 -16.98 -8.89 -8.59
CA PRO A 23 -18.35 -9.20 -8.20
C PRO A 23 -19.11 -8.01 -7.58
N HIS A 24 -18.40 -6.98 -7.16
CA HIS A 24 -18.95 -5.74 -6.59
C HIS A 24 -18.81 -4.53 -7.52
N GLY A 25 -18.50 -4.76 -8.79
CA GLY A 25 -18.31 -3.73 -9.80
C GLY A 25 -16.88 -3.61 -10.30
N PRO A 26 -16.65 -2.68 -11.24
CA PRO A 26 -15.35 -2.50 -11.87
C PRO A 26 -14.31 -1.94 -10.88
N VAL A 27 -13.11 -2.50 -10.94
CA VAL A 27 -11.96 -2.06 -10.15
C VAL A 27 -10.99 -1.32 -11.04
N PHE A 28 -10.78 -0.04 -10.81
CA PHE A 28 -9.81 0.78 -11.54
C PHE A 28 -8.50 0.93 -10.74
N ASP A 29 -8.56 1.47 -9.54
CA ASP A 29 -7.40 1.86 -8.76
C ASP A 29 -7.54 1.66 -7.24
N ARG A 30 -8.70 1.14 -6.78
CA ARG A 30 -8.97 0.99 -5.36
C ARG A 30 -9.48 -0.40 -5.03
N LEU A 31 -8.90 -0.98 -4.00
CA LEU A 31 -9.33 -2.26 -3.44
C LEU A 31 -9.39 -2.16 -1.91
N PRO A 32 -10.53 -2.51 -1.30
CA PRO A 32 -10.58 -2.68 0.14
C PRO A 32 -9.81 -3.94 0.54
N LEU A 33 -9.00 -3.84 1.58
CA LEU A 33 -8.39 -4.99 2.23
C LEU A 33 -9.31 -5.52 3.33
N ALA A 34 -9.05 -6.74 3.81
CA ALA A 34 -9.82 -7.34 4.89
C ALA A 34 -9.78 -6.46 6.15
N ALA A 35 -10.95 -6.20 6.74
CA ALA A 35 -11.04 -5.43 7.96
C ALA A 35 -10.39 -6.19 9.14
N PRO A 36 -9.79 -5.49 10.12
CA PRO A 36 -9.18 -6.12 11.28
C PRO A 36 -10.10 -7.10 12.03
N ALA A 37 -11.41 -6.83 12.04
CA ALA A 37 -12.41 -7.72 12.67
C ALA A 37 -12.53 -9.09 11.97
N GLN A 38 -12.15 -9.19 10.71
CA GLN A 38 -12.21 -10.42 9.91
C GLN A 38 -10.94 -11.28 10.03
N LEU A 39 -9.93 -10.81 10.77
CA LEU A 39 -8.68 -11.53 10.93
C LEU A 39 -8.86 -12.76 11.84
N PRO A 40 -8.23 -13.89 11.48
CA PRO A 40 -8.17 -15.06 12.36
C PRO A 40 -7.62 -14.72 13.74
N ALA A 41 -7.99 -15.53 14.75
CA ALA A 41 -7.57 -15.29 16.13
C ALA A 41 -6.03 -15.31 16.31
N CYS A 42 -5.31 -16.10 15.51
CA CYS A 42 -3.85 -16.14 15.53
C CYS A 42 -3.19 -14.82 15.07
N LEU A 43 -3.95 -13.96 14.39
CA LEU A 43 -3.49 -12.63 13.95
C LEU A 43 -4.07 -11.50 14.81
N HIS A 44 -4.54 -11.81 16.02
CA HIS A 44 -5.20 -10.85 16.90
C HIS A 44 -4.34 -9.61 17.19
N GLY A 45 -3.03 -9.76 17.31
CA GLY A 45 -2.10 -8.64 17.52
C GLY A 45 -2.14 -7.58 16.41
N LEU A 46 -2.54 -7.95 15.19
CA LEU A 46 -2.68 -7.00 14.08
C LEU A 46 -3.87 -6.05 14.25
N ARG A 47 -4.86 -6.42 15.07
CA ARG A 47 -6.05 -5.59 15.32
C ARG A 47 -5.76 -4.30 16.07
N THR A 48 -4.63 -4.25 16.77
CA THR A 48 -4.19 -3.07 17.52
C THR A 48 -3.40 -2.08 16.68
N LEU A 49 -3.02 -2.48 15.47
CA LEU A 49 -2.27 -1.61 14.56
C LEU A 49 -3.22 -0.57 13.92
N PRO A 50 -2.73 0.66 13.72
CA PRO A 50 -3.53 1.68 13.05
C PRO A 50 -3.79 1.27 11.59
N ALA A 51 -5.05 1.46 11.15
CA ALA A 51 -5.41 1.30 9.76
C ALA A 51 -4.97 2.53 8.94
N ALA A 52 -4.52 2.30 7.71
CA ALA A 52 -4.08 3.37 6.83
C ALA A 52 -4.38 3.05 5.37
N THR A 53 -4.64 4.09 4.57
CA THR A 53 -4.67 3.99 3.12
C THR A 53 -3.24 4.02 2.59
N SER A 54 -2.89 3.04 1.76
CA SER A 54 -1.59 2.92 1.11
C SER A 54 -1.71 3.12 -0.39
N LEU A 55 -0.78 3.84 -0.98
CA LEU A 55 -0.67 4.04 -2.42
C LEU A 55 0.37 3.08 -2.99
N SER A 56 0.02 2.36 -4.05
CA SER A 56 1.00 1.63 -4.86
C SER A 56 1.42 2.52 -6.03
N VAL A 57 2.67 2.93 -6.02
CA VAL A 57 3.25 3.85 -6.99
C VAL A 57 4.23 3.13 -7.92
N ALA A 58 4.40 3.65 -9.14
CA ALA A 58 5.33 3.07 -10.13
C ALA A 58 6.79 3.37 -9.81
N GLY A 59 7.06 4.39 -9.00
CA GLY A 59 8.41 4.78 -8.58
C GLY A 59 8.39 5.59 -7.29
N VAL A 60 9.47 5.55 -6.55
CA VAL A 60 9.63 6.24 -5.27
C VAL A 60 9.41 7.75 -5.43
N SER A 61 8.55 8.32 -4.61
CA SER A 61 8.27 9.76 -4.61
C SER A 61 9.40 10.52 -3.91
N ALA A 62 10.40 10.96 -4.69
CA ALA A 62 11.61 11.58 -4.18
C ALA A 62 11.57 13.12 -4.16
N SER A 63 10.54 13.76 -4.71
CA SER A 63 10.43 15.22 -4.73
C SER A 63 9.22 15.73 -3.94
N ARG A 64 9.33 16.95 -3.41
CA ARG A 64 8.21 17.63 -2.74
C ARG A 64 7.02 17.82 -3.67
N GLN A 65 7.27 18.17 -4.92
CA GLN A 65 6.22 18.34 -5.92
C GLN A 65 5.42 17.05 -6.11
N ARG A 66 6.10 15.92 -6.24
CA ARG A 66 5.45 14.61 -6.40
C ARG A 66 4.61 14.23 -5.18
N VAL A 67 5.13 14.44 -3.98
CA VAL A 67 4.40 14.20 -2.73
C VAL A 67 3.12 15.03 -2.68
N GLU A 68 3.19 16.30 -3.05
CA GLU A 68 2.02 17.19 -3.03
C GLU A 68 0.98 16.78 -4.07
N GLN A 69 1.40 16.40 -5.27
CA GLN A 69 0.49 15.85 -6.31
C GLN A 69 -0.27 14.62 -5.80
N LEU A 70 0.44 13.67 -5.16
CA LEU A 70 -0.19 12.48 -4.61
C LEU A 70 -1.15 12.81 -3.46
N ARG A 71 -0.81 13.75 -2.60
CA ARG A 71 -1.69 14.19 -1.51
C ARG A 71 -2.98 14.83 -2.01
N GLN A 72 -2.89 15.62 -3.08
CA GLN A 72 -4.05 16.24 -3.71
C GLN A 72 -4.93 15.22 -4.42
N ALA A 73 -4.33 14.29 -5.14
CA ALA A 73 -5.06 13.23 -5.87
C ALA A 73 -5.67 12.19 -4.92
N HIS A 74 -5.02 11.90 -3.79
CA HIS A 74 -5.43 10.86 -2.85
C HIS A 74 -5.45 11.39 -1.40
N PRO A 75 -6.40 12.28 -1.06
CA PRO A 75 -6.51 12.80 0.29
C PRO A 75 -6.78 11.67 1.29
N GLY A 76 -6.02 11.66 2.38
CA GLY A 76 -6.09 10.61 3.40
C GLY A 76 -5.15 9.42 3.19
N ALA A 77 -4.42 9.33 2.09
CA ALA A 77 -3.36 8.35 1.94
C ALA A 77 -2.17 8.70 2.87
N LEU A 78 -1.69 7.71 3.61
CA LEU A 78 -0.64 7.89 4.60
C LEU A 78 0.65 7.13 4.24
N LEU A 79 0.57 6.13 3.39
CA LEU A 79 1.67 5.22 3.07
C LEU A 79 1.89 5.15 1.56
N GLU A 80 3.12 4.87 1.18
CA GLU A 80 3.54 4.58 -0.19
C GLU A 80 4.24 3.23 -0.24
N ASN A 81 3.92 2.45 -1.23
CA ASN A 81 4.56 1.18 -1.57
C ASN A 81 4.61 1.00 -3.09
N MET A 82 5.13 -0.11 -3.59
CA MET A 82 5.21 -0.39 -5.02
C MET A 82 4.45 -1.65 -5.46
N GLU A 83 4.03 -2.53 -4.55
CA GLU A 83 3.48 -3.86 -4.86
C GLU A 83 2.06 -4.11 -4.33
N GLY A 84 1.62 -3.36 -3.31
CA GLY A 84 0.43 -3.69 -2.52
C GLY A 84 -0.85 -3.84 -3.35
N PHE A 85 -1.10 -2.94 -4.30
CA PHE A 85 -2.28 -3.03 -5.15
C PHE A 85 -2.28 -4.31 -6.01
N ALA A 86 -1.13 -4.69 -6.57
CA ALA A 86 -1.03 -5.88 -7.42
C ALA A 86 -1.31 -7.16 -6.62
N VAL A 87 -0.79 -7.25 -5.40
CA VAL A 87 -1.06 -8.36 -4.49
C VAL A 87 -2.54 -8.40 -4.09
N ALA A 88 -3.10 -7.26 -3.69
CA ALA A 88 -4.51 -7.15 -3.34
C ALA A 88 -5.44 -7.55 -4.49
N LEU A 89 -5.12 -7.11 -5.72
CA LEU A 89 -5.88 -7.46 -6.92
C LEU A 89 -5.80 -8.97 -7.21
N ALA A 90 -4.62 -9.56 -7.09
CA ALA A 90 -4.45 -11.00 -7.30
C ALA A 90 -5.28 -11.81 -6.28
N CYS A 91 -5.26 -11.43 -5.00
CA CYS A 91 -6.08 -12.05 -3.97
C CYS A 91 -7.57 -11.88 -4.24
N ALA A 92 -8.01 -10.68 -4.58
CA ALA A 92 -9.42 -10.38 -4.86
C ALA A 92 -9.95 -11.21 -6.03
N ARG A 93 -9.18 -11.36 -7.11
CA ARG A 93 -9.54 -12.18 -8.27
C ARG A 93 -9.70 -13.67 -7.94
N GLN A 94 -9.03 -14.14 -6.91
CA GLN A 94 -9.12 -15.52 -6.41
C GLN A 94 -10.12 -15.67 -5.26
N GLY A 95 -10.82 -14.61 -4.85
CA GLY A 95 -11.71 -14.64 -3.70
C GLY A 95 -11.01 -14.85 -2.36
N ILE A 96 -9.71 -14.52 -2.27
CA ILE A 96 -8.90 -14.66 -1.07
C ILE A 96 -8.91 -13.35 -0.30
N ALA A 97 -9.28 -13.41 0.99
CA ALA A 97 -9.16 -12.25 1.88
C ALA A 97 -7.68 -11.84 2.02
N CYS A 98 -7.40 -10.56 1.83
CA CYS A 98 -6.05 -10.02 1.91
C CYS A 98 -5.96 -8.97 3.03
N VAL A 99 -4.92 -9.07 3.84
CA VAL A 99 -4.50 -8.02 4.77
C VAL A 99 -3.05 -7.67 4.47
N GLU A 100 -2.74 -6.38 4.51
CA GLU A 100 -1.39 -5.89 4.33
C GLU A 100 -0.89 -5.23 5.61
N VAL A 101 0.28 -5.63 6.07
CA VAL A 101 0.95 -5.05 7.23
C VAL A 101 2.28 -4.47 6.78
N ARG A 102 2.52 -3.21 7.12
CA ARG A 102 3.73 -2.50 6.70
C ARG A 102 4.43 -1.83 7.87
N SER A 103 5.75 -1.87 7.86
CA SER A 103 6.59 -1.05 8.73
C SER A 103 7.24 0.06 7.91
N VAL A 104 7.15 1.28 8.43
CA VAL A 104 7.67 2.46 7.74
C VAL A 104 9.17 2.57 7.97
N SER A 105 9.95 2.63 6.88
CA SER A 105 11.41 2.78 6.92
C SER A 105 11.88 4.24 6.81
N ASN A 106 11.08 5.10 6.20
CA ASN A 106 11.41 6.49 5.94
C ASN A 106 10.16 7.32 5.60
N ARG A 107 10.31 8.62 5.60
CA ARG A 107 9.31 9.54 5.04
C ARG A 107 9.42 9.61 3.53
N VAL A 108 8.28 9.84 2.87
CA VAL A 108 8.20 10.10 1.44
C VAL A 108 8.71 11.51 1.12
N GLY A 109 9.36 11.68 -0.02
CA GLY A 109 9.90 12.97 -0.48
C GLY A 109 11.41 13.02 -0.44
N PRO A 110 12.00 14.23 -0.58
CA PRO A 110 13.44 14.41 -0.49
C PRO A 110 13.98 13.95 0.86
N ARG A 111 15.00 13.12 0.84
CA ARG A 111 15.60 12.56 2.06
C ARG A 111 17.09 12.40 1.91
N ALA A 112 17.81 12.54 3.01
CA ALA A 112 19.21 12.15 3.09
C ALA A 112 19.33 10.63 3.32
N PRO A 113 20.43 9.99 2.93
CA PRO A 113 20.61 8.54 3.10
C PRO A 113 20.44 8.05 4.54
N HIS A 114 20.84 8.85 5.53
CA HIS A 114 20.71 8.49 6.95
C HIS A 114 19.28 8.59 7.51
N GLU A 115 18.32 9.13 6.75
CA GLU A 115 16.91 9.23 7.14
C GLU A 115 16.11 7.97 6.84
N THR A 116 16.78 6.93 6.33
CA THR A 116 16.16 5.64 6.03
C THR A 116 16.60 4.60 7.07
N ASP A 117 15.63 4.02 7.79
CA ASP A 117 15.84 3.01 8.82
C ASP A 117 15.25 1.64 8.38
N PHE A 118 15.83 1.03 7.36
CA PHE A 118 15.44 -0.32 6.95
C PHE A 118 15.64 -1.37 8.04
N PRO A 119 16.78 -1.44 8.74
CA PRO A 119 16.96 -2.43 9.79
C PRO A 119 15.95 -2.30 10.92
N GLY A 120 15.63 -1.07 11.34
CA GLY A 120 14.61 -0.82 12.35
C GLY A 120 13.21 -1.18 11.88
N ALA A 121 12.86 -0.85 10.63
CA ALA A 121 11.58 -1.22 10.05
C ALA A 121 11.41 -2.75 10.00
N MET A 122 12.45 -3.48 9.61
CA MET A 122 12.41 -4.95 9.59
C MET A 122 12.27 -5.55 10.98
N ARG A 123 12.96 -5.00 12.00
CA ARG A 123 12.79 -5.44 13.38
C ARG A 123 11.35 -5.22 13.87
N ARG A 124 10.80 -4.02 13.69
CA ARG A 124 9.41 -3.70 14.04
C ARG A 124 8.40 -4.63 13.37
N LEU A 125 8.62 -4.96 12.09
CA LEU A 125 7.76 -5.91 11.37
C LEU A 125 7.87 -7.32 11.96
N ALA A 126 9.08 -7.78 12.27
CA ALA A 126 9.31 -9.09 12.88
C ALA A 126 8.68 -9.21 14.28
N ASP A 127 8.71 -8.13 15.07
CA ASP A 127 8.18 -8.13 16.43
C ASP A 127 6.65 -8.37 16.49
N ILE A 128 5.92 -7.98 15.43
CA ILE A 128 4.47 -8.24 15.31
C ILE A 128 4.15 -9.74 15.30
N TRP A 129 5.06 -10.55 14.75
CA TRP A 129 4.88 -12.00 14.58
C TRP A 129 5.47 -12.82 15.72
N ARG A 130 6.09 -12.19 16.71
CA ARG A 130 6.59 -12.91 17.88
C ARG A 130 5.41 -13.36 18.74
N PRO A 131 5.39 -14.60 19.22
CA PRO A 131 4.43 -15.02 20.23
C PRO A 131 4.53 -14.10 21.44
N ALA A 132 3.40 -13.77 22.04
CA ALA A 132 3.41 -13.13 23.36
C ALA A 132 4.12 -14.07 24.35
N PRO A 133 4.95 -13.52 25.28
CA PRO A 133 5.63 -14.31 26.29
C PRO A 133 4.67 -15.05 27.21
#